data_c7f4cb43c0530dcb3cc22f3fca8513dc
#
_entry.id   c7f4cb43c0530dcb3cc22f3fca8513dc
#
_cell.length_a   1.000
_cell.length_b   1.000
_cell.length_c   1.000
_cell.angle_alpha   90.00
_cell.angle_beta   90.00
_cell.angle_gamma   90.00
#
_symmetry.space_group_name_H-M   'P 1'
#
loop_
_entity.id
_entity.type
_entity.pdbx_description
1 polymer ?
#
loop_
_entity_poly.entity_id
_entity_poly.type
_entity_poly.pdbx_seq_one_letter_code
_entity_poly.pdbx_strand_id
1 'polypeptide(L)'
;MVFDPSESYLYSADMGANKIWTHRKDASTGKLTLVDSVSAPGEHDHPRWVEIHPSGKYLYALMESGNRLAEYVIDPKTHTPVHTYRVFPLIPPGVDKSKKFRSDVTFVNASGSHLFATARSNHHDVTGYISAFRLGPDGQIEKQLFINPTPTSGGHSNAVSPCPWSDEWLALTDDQEGWVEIYRWQDEYLARVAHLDIKEPGFGMNAIWYD
;
A
#
# COMPACT_ATOMS: atom_id res chain seq x y z
N MET A 1 -0.78 9.29 3.05
CA MET A 1 -1.96 10.16 2.78
C MET A 1 -2.25 10.18 1.31
N VAL A 2 -3.53 10.31 0.92
CA VAL A 2 -3.98 10.30 -0.48
C VAL A 2 -5.17 11.24 -0.63
N PHE A 3 -5.22 11.98 -1.74
CA PHE A 3 -6.42 12.72 -2.14
C PHE A 3 -7.41 11.80 -2.86
N ASP A 4 -8.70 12.10 -2.70
CA ASP A 4 -9.72 11.53 -3.57
C ASP A 4 -9.55 12.01 -5.02
N PRO A 5 -10.13 11.32 -6.04
CA PRO A 5 -9.96 11.70 -7.44
C PRO A 5 -10.42 13.13 -7.79
N SER A 6 -11.29 13.72 -6.97
CA SER A 6 -11.73 15.12 -7.15
C SER A 6 -10.80 16.14 -6.47
N GLU A 7 -9.78 15.67 -5.74
CA GLU A 7 -8.90 16.47 -4.87
C GLU A 7 -9.63 17.31 -3.81
N SER A 8 -10.84 16.93 -3.48
CA SER A 8 -11.67 17.66 -2.50
C SER A 8 -11.54 17.10 -1.09
N TYR A 9 -11.12 15.84 -0.96
CA TYR A 9 -10.93 15.17 0.32
C TYR A 9 -9.54 14.54 0.40
N LEU A 10 -8.92 14.64 1.57
CA LEU A 10 -7.64 14.03 1.92
C LEU A 10 -7.86 12.98 2.99
N TYR A 11 -7.39 11.76 2.74
CA TYR A 11 -7.33 10.67 3.71
C TYR A 11 -5.91 10.49 4.22
N SER A 12 -5.74 10.36 5.53
CA SER A 12 -4.43 10.16 6.12
C SER A 12 -4.45 9.07 7.20
N ALA A 13 -3.47 8.17 7.11
CA ALA A 13 -3.22 7.17 8.15
C ALA A 13 -2.47 7.81 9.31
N ASP A 14 -2.87 7.46 10.54
CA ASP A 14 -2.23 7.87 11.78
C ASP A 14 -1.93 6.64 12.63
N MET A 15 -0.66 6.26 12.64
CA MET A 15 -0.16 5.11 13.40
C MET A 15 -0.34 5.32 14.91
N GLY A 16 -0.05 6.53 15.39
CA GLY A 16 -0.09 6.85 16.82
C GLY A 16 -1.50 6.83 17.40
N ALA A 17 -2.46 7.41 16.66
CA ALA A 17 -3.86 7.41 17.07
C ALA A 17 -4.61 6.13 16.67
N ASN A 18 -4.00 5.23 15.89
CA ASN A 18 -4.63 4.03 15.34
C ASN A 18 -5.91 4.34 14.54
N LYS A 19 -5.85 5.39 13.68
CA LYS A 19 -6.99 5.95 12.95
C LYS A 19 -6.64 6.31 11.51
N ILE A 20 -7.71 6.48 10.73
CA ILE A 20 -7.69 7.12 9.42
C ILE A 20 -8.51 8.42 9.55
N TRP A 21 -7.89 9.55 9.21
CA TRP A 21 -8.51 10.87 9.24
C TRP A 21 -9.02 11.26 7.87
N THR A 22 -10.16 11.95 7.82
CA THR A 22 -10.73 12.56 6.62
C THR A 22 -10.74 14.07 6.78
N HIS A 23 -10.13 14.76 5.83
CA HIS A 23 -10.14 16.22 5.76
C HIS A 23 -10.76 16.67 4.44
N ARG A 24 -11.54 17.76 4.49
CA ARG A 24 -12.00 18.46 3.29
C ARG A 24 -11.02 19.58 2.94
N LYS A 25 -10.66 19.67 1.68
CA LYS A 25 -9.83 20.75 1.11
C LYS A 25 -10.73 21.87 0.59
N ASP A 26 -10.47 23.08 0.98
CA ASP A 26 -11.06 24.27 0.37
C ASP A 26 -10.39 24.54 -0.98
N ALA A 27 -11.17 24.57 -2.05
CA ALA A 27 -10.63 24.68 -3.41
C ALA A 27 -9.92 26.02 -3.69
N SER A 28 -10.28 27.10 -2.98
CA SER A 28 -9.73 28.44 -3.20
C SER A 28 -8.46 28.70 -2.41
N THR A 29 -8.39 28.17 -1.19
CA THR A 29 -7.29 28.44 -0.25
C THR A 29 -6.35 27.25 -0.02
N GLY A 30 -6.77 26.04 -0.41
CA GLY A 30 -6.06 24.79 -0.11
C GLY A 30 -6.17 24.38 1.37
N LYS A 31 -6.89 25.12 2.20
CA LYS A 31 -7.00 24.84 3.63
C LYS A 31 -7.72 23.52 3.87
N LEU A 32 -7.13 22.69 4.74
CA LEU A 32 -7.75 21.44 5.19
C LEU A 32 -8.58 21.67 6.45
N THR A 33 -9.79 21.12 6.45
CA THR A 33 -10.70 21.10 7.61
C THR A 33 -11.06 19.67 7.95
N LEU A 34 -10.88 19.29 9.20
CA LEU A 34 -11.24 17.96 9.68
C LEU A 34 -12.73 17.69 9.47
N VAL A 35 -13.04 16.56 8.85
CA VAL A 35 -14.42 16.05 8.69
C VAL A 35 -14.71 15.02 9.77
N ASP A 36 -13.91 13.94 9.83
CA ASP A 36 -14.09 12.84 10.78
C ASP A 36 -12.85 11.95 10.84
N SER A 37 -12.92 10.91 11.67
CA SER A 37 -11.93 9.83 11.71
C SER A 37 -12.59 8.48 11.96
N VAL A 38 -12.01 7.42 11.39
CA VAL A 38 -12.41 6.04 11.67
C VAL A 38 -11.27 5.29 12.34
N SER A 39 -11.57 4.50 13.38
CA SER A 39 -10.56 3.65 14.03
C SER A 39 -10.15 2.49 13.11
N ALA A 40 -8.90 2.08 13.21
CA ALA A 40 -8.44 0.85 12.58
C ALA A 40 -9.24 -0.37 13.09
N PRO A 41 -9.33 -1.47 12.32
CA PRO A 41 -10.14 -2.64 12.69
C PRO A 41 -9.66 -3.33 13.97
N GLY A 42 -8.37 -3.32 14.24
CA GLY A 42 -7.77 -3.90 15.44
C GLY A 42 -7.12 -2.85 16.33
N GLU A 43 -7.09 -3.13 17.63
CA GLU A 43 -6.53 -2.24 18.66
C GLU A 43 -5.06 -1.85 18.41
N HIS A 44 -4.28 -2.75 17.79
CA HIS A 44 -2.85 -2.56 17.52
C HIS A 44 -2.50 -2.66 16.04
N ASP A 45 -3.39 -2.23 15.16
CA ASP A 45 -3.18 -2.29 13.72
C ASP A 45 -2.17 -1.27 13.22
N HIS A 46 -2.22 -0.05 13.74
CA HIS A 46 -1.33 1.05 13.38
C HIS A 46 -1.31 1.32 11.86
N PRO A 47 -2.36 1.95 11.30
CA PRO A 47 -2.42 2.27 9.88
C PRO A 47 -1.26 3.19 9.49
N ARG A 48 -0.49 2.77 8.47
CA ARG A 48 0.70 3.46 7.97
C ARG A 48 0.47 4.12 6.62
N TRP A 49 -0.23 3.42 5.72
CA TRP A 49 -0.47 3.85 4.35
C TRP A 49 -1.95 3.77 4.00
N VAL A 50 -2.42 4.70 3.21
CA VAL A 50 -3.75 4.69 2.61
C VAL A 50 -3.63 4.94 1.12
N GLU A 51 -4.43 4.21 0.35
CA GLU A 51 -4.54 4.31 -1.08
C GLU A 51 -6.02 4.35 -1.46
N ILE A 52 -6.39 5.12 -2.47
CA ILE A 52 -7.76 5.20 -2.96
C ILE A 52 -7.85 4.69 -4.39
N HIS A 53 -8.89 3.93 -4.67
CA HIS A 53 -9.18 3.49 -6.04
C HIS A 53 -9.54 4.69 -6.93
N PRO A 54 -9.16 4.71 -8.23
CA PRO A 54 -9.50 5.79 -9.16
C PRO A 54 -11.00 6.11 -9.28
N SER A 55 -11.89 5.16 -8.96
CA SER A 55 -13.34 5.44 -8.88
C SER A 55 -13.75 6.34 -7.72
N GLY A 56 -12.88 6.54 -6.72
CA GLY A 56 -13.20 7.24 -5.47
C GLY A 56 -14.10 6.48 -4.50
N LYS A 57 -14.51 5.24 -4.83
CA LYS A 57 -15.50 4.47 -4.02
C LYS A 57 -14.87 3.61 -2.93
N TYR A 58 -13.63 3.16 -3.12
CA TYR A 58 -12.93 2.28 -2.17
C TYR A 58 -11.59 2.88 -1.76
N LEU A 59 -11.30 2.73 -0.47
CA LEU A 59 -10.02 3.08 0.14
C LEU A 59 -9.42 1.83 0.80
N TYR A 60 -8.12 1.68 0.64
CA TYR A 60 -7.36 0.59 1.23
C TYR A 60 -6.41 1.15 2.27
N ALA A 61 -6.43 0.59 3.47
CA ALA A 61 -5.52 1.00 4.53
C ALA A 61 -4.61 -0.16 4.91
N LEU A 62 -3.32 0.09 4.81
CA LEU A 62 -2.29 -0.86 5.18
C LEU A 62 -1.95 -0.67 6.65
N MET A 63 -2.06 -1.77 7.41
CA MET A 63 -1.84 -1.83 8.84
C MET A 63 -0.42 -2.31 9.13
N GLU A 64 0.46 -1.41 9.61
CA GLU A 64 1.88 -1.70 9.82
C GLU A 64 2.09 -2.86 10.80
N SER A 65 1.54 -2.76 12.00
CA SER A 65 1.71 -3.78 13.03
C SER A 65 0.75 -4.95 12.88
N GLY A 66 -0.45 -4.69 12.31
CA GLY A 66 -1.43 -5.72 12.00
C GLY A 66 -1.01 -6.66 10.88
N ASN A 67 -0.03 -6.26 10.05
CA ASN A 67 0.43 -6.99 8.85
C ASN A 67 -0.73 -7.45 7.98
N ARG A 68 -1.63 -6.53 7.69
CA ARG A 68 -2.83 -6.75 6.90
C ARG A 68 -3.27 -5.51 6.13
N LEU A 69 -4.00 -5.72 5.08
CA LEU A 69 -4.69 -4.71 4.32
C LEU A 69 -6.16 -4.70 4.72
N ALA A 70 -6.73 -3.55 5.04
CA ALA A 70 -8.15 -3.38 5.36
C ALA A 70 -8.84 -2.61 4.23
N GLU A 71 -10.02 -3.08 3.82
CA GLU A 71 -10.84 -2.47 2.79
C GLU A 71 -11.93 -1.58 3.42
N TYR A 72 -12.10 -0.39 2.85
CA TYR A 72 -13.14 0.56 3.24
C TYR A 72 -13.93 1.00 2.00
N VAL A 73 -15.23 1.20 2.16
CA VAL A 73 -16.07 1.91 1.19
C VAL A 73 -16.17 3.38 1.61
N ILE A 74 -16.09 4.31 0.66
CA ILE A 74 -16.30 5.72 0.93
C ILE A 74 -17.80 6.01 0.92
N ASP A 75 -18.35 6.49 2.03
CA ASP A 75 -19.74 6.92 2.10
C ASP A 75 -19.96 8.12 1.18
N PRO A 76 -20.86 8.05 0.19
CA PRO A 76 -21.03 9.12 -0.80
C PRO A 76 -21.65 10.40 -0.25
N LYS A 77 -22.16 10.41 0.97
CA LYS A 77 -22.79 11.59 1.60
C LYS A 77 -21.82 12.31 2.54
N THR A 78 -21.07 11.54 3.32
CA THR A 78 -20.14 12.07 4.33
C THR A 78 -18.69 12.13 3.83
N HIS A 79 -18.36 11.40 2.76
CA HIS A 79 -17.01 11.19 2.23
C HIS A 79 -16.04 10.58 3.23
N THR A 80 -16.56 9.90 4.26
CA THR A 80 -15.76 9.21 5.26
C THR A 80 -15.63 7.73 4.92
N PRO A 81 -14.47 7.09 5.22
CA PRO A 81 -14.30 5.66 5.01
C PRO A 81 -15.12 4.86 6.04
N VAL A 82 -15.84 3.84 5.54
CA VAL A 82 -16.59 2.87 6.35
C VAL A 82 -15.98 1.50 6.14
N HIS A 83 -15.53 0.86 7.22
CA HIS A 83 -14.89 -0.45 7.14
C HIS A 83 -15.88 -1.52 6.63
N THR A 84 -15.44 -2.30 5.62
CA THR A 84 -16.26 -3.37 5.00
C THR A 84 -16.22 -4.68 5.77
N TYR A 85 -15.47 -4.75 6.88
CA TYR A 85 -15.13 -5.96 7.64
C TYR A 85 -14.26 -6.97 6.87
N ARG A 86 -13.73 -6.57 5.72
CA ARG A 86 -12.79 -7.37 4.93
C ARG A 86 -11.36 -6.94 5.21
N VAL A 87 -10.57 -7.91 5.64
CA VAL A 87 -9.14 -7.74 5.89
C VAL A 87 -8.37 -8.89 5.25
N PHE A 88 -7.17 -8.60 4.75
CA PHE A 88 -6.35 -9.53 4.00
C PHE A 88 -4.95 -9.60 4.61
N PRO A 89 -4.41 -10.80 4.92
CA PRO A 89 -3.06 -10.92 5.45
C PRO A 89 -2.02 -10.49 4.42
N LEU A 90 -0.94 -9.87 4.87
CA LEU A 90 0.21 -9.50 4.03
C LEU A 90 1.45 -10.36 4.30
N ILE A 91 1.34 -11.28 5.25
CA ILE A 91 2.35 -12.32 5.54
C ILE A 91 1.66 -13.69 5.59
N PRO A 92 2.35 -14.78 5.19
CA PRO A 92 1.74 -16.11 5.13
C PRO A 92 1.23 -16.61 6.49
N PRO A 93 0.19 -17.46 6.49
CA PRO A 93 -0.24 -18.14 7.71
C PRO A 93 0.89 -18.96 8.34
N GLY A 94 0.99 -18.95 9.68
CA GLY A 94 1.99 -19.71 10.42
C GLY A 94 3.36 -19.04 10.57
N VAL A 95 3.60 -17.94 9.87
CA VAL A 95 4.77 -17.09 10.12
C VAL A 95 4.55 -16.33 11.43
N ASP A 96 5.58 -16.30 12.31
CA ASP A 96 5.51 -15.57 13.58
C ASP A 96 5.33 -14.06 13.33
N LYS A 97 4.12 -13.60 13.63
CA LYS A 97 3.68 -12.24 13.32
C LYS A 97 4.21 -11.20 14.30
N SER A 98 4.52 -11.59 15.52
CA SER A 98 4.45 -10.67 16.65
C SER A 98 5.58 -9.64 16.75
N LYS A 99 6.71 -9.80 16.04
CA LYS A 99 7.86 -8.88 16.16
C LYS A 99 8.77 -8.80 14.92
N LYS A 100 8.50 -9.62 13.90
CA LYS A 100 9.44 -9.80 12.79
C LYS A 100 9.06 -9.05 11.52
N PHE A 101 7.79 -8.65 11.39
CA PHE A 101 7.27 -8.03 10.16
C PHE A 101 6.55 -6.73 10.43
N ARG A 102 6.67 -5.82 9.45
CA ARG A 102 5.89 -4.59 9.35
C ARG A 102 5.44 -4.42 7.92
N SER A 103 4.15 -4.15 7.72
CA SER A 103 3.67 -3.79 6.40
C SER A 103 3.98 -2.33 6.08
N ASP A 104 4.33 -2.06 4.82
CA ASP A 104 4.93 -0.76 4.48
C ASP A 104 4.08 0.10 3.56
N VAL A 105 3.88 -0.31 2.32
CA VAL A 105 3.21 0.50 1.30
C VAL A 105 2.18 -0.33 0.54
N THR A 106 1.18 0.36 -0.02
CA THR A 106 0.23 -0.22 -0.95
C THR A 106 -0.09 0.78 -2.05
N PHE A 107 -0.20 0.30 -3.29
CA PHE A 107 -0.49 1.11 -4.47
C PHE A 107 -1.42 0.37 -5.43
N VAL A 108 -2.33 1.12 -6.03
CA VAL A 108 -3.15 0.68 -7.16
C VAL A 108 -2.36 0.88 -8.46
N ASN A 109 -2.49 -0.03 -9.43
CA ASN A 109 -1.89 0.14 -10.75
C ASN A 109 -2.62 1.20 -11.60
N ALA A 110 -2.07 1.54 -12.77
CA ALA A 110 -2.55 2.62 -13.62
C ALA A 110 -4.04 2.52 -13.99
N SER A 111 -4.53 1.31 -14.33
CA SER A 111 -5.93 1.08 -14.71
C SER A 111 -6.90 0.94 -13.53
N GLY A 112 -6.39 0.80 -12.31
CA GLY A 112 -7.23 0.47 -11.15
C GLY A 112 -7.63 -1.01 -11.04
N SER A 113 -7.11 -1.89 -11.89
CA SER A 113 -7.50 -3.30 -11.90
C SER A 113 -6.82 -4.17 -10.86
N HIS A 114 -5.66 -3.71 -10.34
CA HIS A 114 -4.86 -4.45 -9.35
C HIS A 114 -4.29 -3.52 -8.29
N LEU A 115 -4.07 -4.10 -7.11
CA LEU A 115 -3.42 -3.44 -6.00
C LEU A 115 -2.26 -4.31 -5.52
N PHE A 116 -1.14 -3.67 -5.21
CA PHE A 116 0.05 -4.31 -4.64
C PHE A 116 0.30 -3.78 -3.24
N ALA A 117 0.73 -4.66 -2.35
CA ALA A 117 1.08 -4.31 -0.97
C ALA A 117 2.30 -5.10 -0.51
N THR A 118 3.11 -4.50 0.35
CA THR A 118 4.34 -5.12 0.85
C THR A 118 4.40 -5.18 2.36
N ALA A 119 5.16 -6.15 2.85
CA ALA A 119 5.56 -6.29 4.23
C ALA A 119 7.07 -6.61 4.28
N ARG A 120 7.83 -5.86 5.07
CA ARG A 120 9.25 -6.12 5.33
C ARG A 120 9.46 -6.95 6.57
N SER A 121 10.60 -7.61 6.64
CA SER A 121 11.09 -8.20 7.89
C SER A 121 11.97 -7.20 8.65
N ASN A 122 11.90 -7.25 9.98
CA ASN A 122 12.83 -6.53 10.86
C ASN A 122 14.17 -7.28 11.04
N HIS A 123 14.34 -8.41 10.37
CA HIS A 123 15.53 -9.26 10.44
C HIS A 123 16.09 -9.46 9.04
N HIS A 124 17.37 -9.17 8.84
CA HIS A 124 18.04 -9.28 7.53
C HIS A 124 18.06 -10.69 6.95
N ASP A 125 18.05 -11.71 7.79
CA ASP A 125 18.05 -13.13 7.41
C ASP A 125 16.65 -13.69 7.10
N VAL A 126 15.60 -12.85 7.18
CA VAL A 126 14.21 -13.23 6.90
C VAL A 126 13.67 -12.38 5.77
N THR A 127 13.14 -13.03 4.73
CA THR A 127 12.56 -12.32 3.58
C THR A 127 11.32 -11.53 3.95
N GLY A 128 11.11 -10.38 3.28
CA GLY A 128 9.83 -9.68 3.26
C GLY A 128 8.83 -10.36 2.31
N TYR A 129 7.69 -9.72 2.09
CA TYR A 129 6.62 -10.24 1.21
C TYR A 129 6.04 -9.15 0.34
N ILE A 130 5.60 -9.56 -0.86
CA ILE A 130 4.77 -8.78 -1.75
C ILE A 130 3.46 -9.53 -2.01
N SER A 131 2.34 -8.81 -1.91
CA SER A 131 1.01 -9.31 -2.18
C SER A 131 0.41 -8.60 -3.39
N ALA A 132 -0.38 -9.30 -4.18
CA ALA A 132 -1.19 -8.73 -5.24
C ALA A 132 -2.67 -9.08 -5.05
N PHE A 133 -3.53 -8.15 -5.45
CA PHE A 133 -4.98 -8.25 -5.35
C PHE A 133 -5.61 -7.87 -6.68
N ARG A 134 -6.62 -8.62 -7.10
CA ARG A 134 -7.50 -8.23 -8.19
C ARG A 134 -8.61 -7.34 -7.63
N LEU A 135 -8.84 -6.23 -8.32
CA LEU A 135 -9.90 -5.27 -8.00
C LEU A 135 -11.04 -5.36 -9.02
N GLY A 136 -12.26 -5.23 -8.56
CA GLY A 136 -13.42 -5.02 -9.42
C GLY A 136 -13.46 -3.61 -9.99
N PRO A 137 -14.36 -3.33 -10.95
CA PRO A 137 -14.43 -2.05 -11.66
C PRO A 137 -14.64 -0.83 -10.73
N ASP A 138 -15.28 -1.02 -9.61
CA ASP A 138 -15.52 0.03 -8.60
C ASP A 138 -14.40 0.12 -7.55
N GLY A 139 -13.47 -0.86 -7.54
CA GLY A 139 -12.36 -0.92 -6.60
C GLY A 139 -12.54 -1.93 -5.46
N GLN A 140 -13.64 -2.68 -5.42
CA GLN A 140 -13.77 -3.76 -4.44
C GLN A 140 -12.67 -4.81 -4.64
N ILE A 141 -12.00 -5.25 -3.58
CA ILE A 141 -11.06 -6.36 -3.68
C ILE A 141 -11.85 -7.64 -3.99
N GLU A 142 -11.67 -8.21 -5.17
CA GLU A 142 -12.30 -9.48 -5.54
C GLU A 142 -11.54 -10.66 -4.97
N LYS A 143 -10.20 -10.63 -5.08
CA LYS A 143 -9.34 -11.76 -4.71
C LYS A 143 -7.94 -11.29 -4.34
N GLN A 144 -7.37 -11.86 -3.27
CA GLN A 144 -5.92 -11.87 -3.05
C GLN A 144 -5.32 -12.98 -3.92
N LEU A 145 -4.41 -12.60 -4.83
CA LEU A 145 -3.84 -13.50 -5.83
C LEU A 145 -2.71 -14.34 -5.25
N PHE A 146 -1.82 -13.68 -4.49
CA PHE A 146 -0.69 -14.33 -3.85
C PHE A 146 -0.11 -13.49 -2.68
N ILE A 147 0.73 -14.14 -1.89
CA ILE A 147 1.71 -13.55 -0.96
C ILE A 147 3.04 -14.22 -1.29
N ASN A 148 3.92 -13.52 -1.99
CA ASN A 148 5.21 -14.04 -2.43
C ASN A 148 6.34 -13.47 -1.58
N PRO A 149 7.41 -14.24 -1.27
CA PRO A 149 8.59 -13.69 -0.62
C PRO A 149 9.29 -12.69 -1.56
N THR A 150 9.85 -11.62 -0.98
CA THR A 150 10.76 -10.70 -1.67
C THR A 150 12.18 -11.25 -1.65
N PRO A 151 13.10 -10.78 -2.52
CA PRO A 151 14.47 -11.30 -2.58
C PRO A 151 15.24 -11.20 -1.26
N THR A 152 14.94 -10.16 -0.49
CA THR A 152 15.57 -9.83 0.80
C THR A 152 14.53 -9.46 1.84
N SER A 153 14.97 -8.96 2.99
CA SER A 153 14.07 -8.50 4.06
C SER A 153 13.17 -7.32 3.66
N GLY A 154 13.57 -6.55 2.66
CA GLY A 154 12.87 -5.36 2.17
C GLY A 154 13.35 -4.04 2.76
N GLY A 155 14.46 -4.05 3.52
CA GLY A 155 15.06 -2.84 4.07
C GLY A 155 14.16 -2.08 5.04
N HIS A 156 14.11 -0.76 4.90
CA HIS A 156 13.26 0.10 5.72
C HIS A 156 11.85 0.30 5.15
N SER A 157 11.63 -0.03 3.89
CA SER A 157 10.35 0.24 3.24
C SER A 157 9.79 -0.89 2.38
N ASN A 158 10.62 -1.79 1.83
CA ASN A 158 10.19 -2.81 0.86
C ASN A 158 9.23 -2.21 -0.19
N ALA A 159 9.59 -1.07 -0.77
CA ALA A 159 8.64 -0.25 -1.50
C ALA A 159 8.34 -0.82 -2.89
N VAL A 160 7.07 -1.18 -3.12
CA VAL A 160 6.55 -1.45 -4.45
C VAL A 160 6.06 -0.15 -5.09
N SER A 161 6.41 0.07 -6.35
CA SER A 161 6.01 1.26 -7.12
C SER A 161 5.51 0.81 -8.49
N PRO A 162 4.19 0.69 -8.71
CA PRO A 162 3.62 0.46 -10.04
C PRO A 162 3.89 1.64 -10.97
N CYS A 163 4.09 1.36 -12.25
CA CYS A 163 4.23 2.39 -13.28
C CYS A 163 2.90 3.15 -13.43
N PRO A 164 2.88 4.51 -13.34
CA PRO A 164 1.62 5.26 -13.30
C PRO A 164 0.91 5.37 -14.65
N TRP A 165 1.55 4.96 -15.75
CA TRP A 165 0.97 4.97 -17.11
C TRP A 165 0.94 3.61 -17.79
N SER A 166 1.33 2.54 -17.08
CA SER A 166 1.32 1.17 -17.62
C SER A 166 1.06 0.15 -16.54
N ASP A 167 0.12 -0.74 -16.76
CA ASP A 167 -0.14 -1.85 -15.84
C ASP A 167 0.93 -2.94 -15.90
N GLU A 168 1.79 -2.90 -16.93
CA GLU A 168 2.76 -3.95 -17.21
C GLU A 168 3.98 -3.92 -16.27
N TRP A 169 4.29 -2.76 -15.66
CA TRP A 169 5.55 -2.57 -14.96
C TRP A 169 5.39 -2.16 -13.52
N LEU A 170 6.24 -2.68 -12.67
CA LEU A 170 6.43 -2.20 -11.30
C LEU A 170 7.89 -2.33 -10.86
N ALA A 171 8.29 -1.44 -9.98
CA ALA A 171 9.59 -1.46 -9.31
C ALA A 171 9.43 -1.95 -7.87
N LEU A 172 10.45 -2.62 -7.36
CA LEU A 172 10.60 -2.97 -5.96
C LEU A 172 12.00 -2.53 -5.49
N THR A 173 12.08 -2.00 -4.27
CA THR A 173 13.35 -1.49 -3.73
C THR A 173 13.66 -2.08 -2.36
N ASP A 174 14.96 -2.25 -2.09
CA ASP A 174 15.50 -2.49 -0.75
C ASP A 174 16.65 -1.50 -0.52
N ASP A 175 16.44 -0.53 0.36
CA ASP A 175 17.40 0.54 0.64
C ASP A 175 18.55 0.10 1.57
N GLN A 176 18.40 -1.00 2.30
CA GLN A 176 19.45 -1.53 3.17
C GLN A 176 20.42 -2.41 2.39
N GLU A 177 19.92 -3.27 1.53
CA GLU A 177 20.75 -4.09 0.64
C GLU A 177 21.23 -3.29 -0.59
N GLY A 178 20.59 -2.17 -0.88
CA GLY A 178 20.98 -1.23 -1.93
C GLY A 178 20.69 -1.74 -3.33
N TRP A 179 19.47 -2.16 -3.61
CA TRP A 179 19.06 -2.58 -4.95
C TRP A 179 17.69 -2.07 -5.37
N VAL A 180 17.46 -2.02 -6.67
CA VAL A 180 16.18 -1.87 -7.31
C VAL A 180 15.94 -3.00 -8.30
N GLU A 181 14.74 -3.57 -8.29
CA GLU A 181 14.29 -4.56 -9.25
C GLU A 181 13.10 -4.05 -10.04
N ILE A 182 13.07 -4.40 -11.34
CA ILE A 182 11.93 -4.14 -12.22
C ILE A 182 11.25 -5.47 -12.51
N TYR A 183 9.94 -5.46 -12.35
CA TYR A 183 9.07 -6.61 -12.61
C TYR A 183 8.11 -6.29 -13.75
N ARG A 184 7.86 -7.30 -14.56
CA ARG A 184 6.77 -7.33 -15.51
C ARG A 184 5.56 -7.99 -14.87
N TRP A 185 4.43 -7.29 -14.87
CA TRP A 185 3.13 -7.83 -14.48
C TRP A 185 2.43 -8.41 -15.70
N GLN A 186 2.18 -9.70 -15.71
CA GLN A 186 1.50 -10.38 -16.80
C GLN A 186 0.76 -11.61 -16.26
N ASP A 187 -0.50 -11.81 -16.68
CA ASP A 187 -1.31 -12.99 -16.32
C ASP A 187 -1.37 -13.25 -14.79
N GLU A 188 -1.47 -12.18 -14.01
CA GLU A 188 -1.46 -12.20 -12.53
C GLU A 188 -0.18 -12.80 -11.93
N TYR A 189 0.93 -12.64 -12.62
CA TYR A 189 2.25 -13.09 -12.21
C TYR A 189 3.28 -11.96 -12.30
N LEU A 190 4.25 -11.98 -11.38
CA LEU A 190 5.40 -11.08 -11.37
C LEU A 190 6.63 -11.78 -11.91
N ALA A 191 7.11 -11.35 -13.08
CA ALA A 191 8.36 -11.80 -13.66
C ALA A 191 9.43 -10.73 -13.46
N ARG A 192 10.51 -11.04 -12.72
CA ARG A 192 11.66 -10.14 -12.61
C ARG A 192 12.36 -10.00 -13.96
N VAL A 193 12.52 -8.78 -14.44
CA VAL A 193 13.16 -8.48 -15.74
C VAL A 193 14.48 -7.75 -15.61
N ALA A 194 14.70 -7.03 -14.50
CA ALA A 194 15.95 -6.35 -14.22
C ALA A 194 16.26 -6.31 -12.73
N HIS A 195 17.55 -6.26 -12.42
CA HIS A 195 18.08 -6.04 -11.08
C HIS A 195 19.28 -5.10 -11.19
N LEU A 196 19.35 -4.09 -10.36
CA LEU A 196 20.45 -3.15 -10.28
C LEU A 196 20.90 -2.98 -8.83
N ASP A 197 22.13 -3.28 -8.55
CA ASP A 197 22.79 -2.95 -7.29
C ASP A 197 23.19 -1.47 -7.28
N ILE A 198 22.79 -0.75 -6.24
CA ILE A 198 23.11 0.66 -6.02
C ILE A 198 23.89 0.74 -4.71
N LYS A 199 25.21 0.87 -4.82
CA LYS A 199 26.11 0.86 -3.66
C LYS A 199 26.36 2.25 -3.07
N GLU A 200 25.66 3.26 -3.54
CA GLU A 200 25.85 4.65 -3.11
C GLU A 200 25.14 4.92 -1.78
N PRO A 201 25.79 5.63 -0.84
CA PRO A 201 25.13 6.03 0.40
C PRO A 201 23.94 6.94 0.11
N GLY A 202 22.81 6.71 0.79
CA GLY A 202 21.61 7.53 0.64
C GLY A 202 20.68 7.09 -0.50
N PHE A 203 20.83 5.86 -1.01
CA PHE A 203 19.85 5.25 -1.89
C PHE A 203 18.44 5.35 -1.27
N GLY A 204 17.47 5.77 -2.08
CA GLY A 204 16.11 6.05 -1.60
C GLY A 204 15.28 4.80 -1.33
N MET A 205 14.29 4.96 -0.45
CA MET A 205 13.37 3.88 -0.09
C MET A 205 12.31 3.57 -1.17
N ASN A 206 12.09 4.50 -2.12
CA ASN A 206 11.05 4.37 -3.16
C ASN A 206 11.64 4.61 -4.55
N ALA A 207 11.11 3.92 -5.55
CA ALA A 207 11.35 4.21 -6.95
C ALA A 207 10.30 5.19 -7.50
N ILE A 208 10.76 6.11 -8.36
CA ILE A 208 9.90 7.06 -9.10
C ILE A 208 10.08 6.81 -10.59
N TRP A 209 8.98 6.79 -11.31
CA TRP A 209 8.96 6.61 -12.76
C TRP A 209 9.01 7.96 -13.47
N TYR A 210 9.76 8.03 -14.56
CA TYR A 210 9.79 9.18 -15.47
C TYR A 210 9.33 8.72 -16.86
N ASP A 211 8.44 9.51 -17.48
CA ASP A 211 7.98 9.39 -18.87
C ASP A 211 8.88 10.19 -19.84
#